data_c21eb78723389706ceb276c9b02cdb02
#
_entry.id   c21eb78723389706ceb276c9b02cdb02
#
_cell.length_a   1.000
_cell.length_b   1.000
_cell.length_c   1.000
_cell.angle_alpha   90.00
_cell.angle_beta   90.00
_cell.angle_gamma   90.00
#
_symmetry.space_group_name_H-M   'P 1'
#
loop_
_entity.id
_entity.type
_entity.pdbx_description
1 polymer ?
#
loop_
_entity_poly.entity_id
_entity_poly.type
_entity_poly.pdbx_seq_one_letter_code
_entity_poly.pdbx_strand_id
1 'polypeptide(L)'
;MNLKKNIRKLTLFLGFIFLVLSLSQCGIYRKTDARKIPGNADERVKKNMEEGRRIKFGGKDGIGGGTGTFDFATSNELWRATIDILDFVPLNNADYGGGIIITDWYNNSESNNTSIKIMVQFLSNEIRADGLKVLVYNKNCKTIDRVTNCKTTTSEGEVANEIKNAILKKATILKKTKTEKQVKEFKKKRGVTE
;
A
#
# COMPACT_ATOMS: atom_id res chain seq x y z
N MET A 1 68.12 -20.05 10.24
CA MET A 1 67.39 -20.46 9.01
C MET A 1 66.08 -21.21 9.29
N ASN A 2 65.89 -21.78 10.45
CA ASN A 2 64.67 -22.56 10.82
C ASN A 2 63.43 -21.75 11.22
N LEU A 3 63.60 -20.55 11.78
CA LEU A 3 62.48 -19.74 12.29
C LEU A 3 61.51 -19.29 11.15
N LYS A 4 62.05 -18.81 10.04
CA LYS A 4 61.23 -18.38 8.86
C LYS A 4 60.47 -19.57 8.26
N LYS A 5 61.03 -20.78 8.28
CA LYS A 5 60.36 -21.98 7.74
C LYS A 5 59.20 -22.42 8.63
N ASN A 6 59.34 -22.25 9.96
CA ASN A 6 58.25 -22.59 10.90
C ASN A 6 57.15 -21.57 10.88
N ILE A 7 57.43 -20.28 10.73
CA ILE A 7 56.42 -19.22 10.57
C ILE A 7 55.62 -19.45 9.30
N ARG A 8 56.26 -19.79 8.17
CA ARG A 8 55.58 -20.06 6.91
C ARG A 8 54.66 -21.31 6.97
N LYS A 9 55.05 -22.33 7.74
CA LYS A 9 54.18 -23.49 7.99
C LYS A 9 52.99 -23.14 8.87
N LEU A 10 53.20 -22.28 9.89
CA LEU A 10 52.14 -21.83 10.78
C LEU A 10 51.10 -20.98 10.03
N THR A 11 51.53 -20.06 9.16
CA THR A 11 50.62 -19.24 8.34
C THR A 11 49.84 -20.08 7.36
N LEU A 12 50.42 -21.07 6.74
CA LEU A 12 49.72 -22.01 5.85
C LEU A 12 48.68 -22.85 6.60
N PHE A 13 49.02 -23.28 7.83
CA PHE A 13 48.09 -24.05 8.66
C PHE A 13 46.90 -23.20 9.14
N LEU A 14 47.16 -21.95 9.55
CA LEU A 14 46.11 -20.99 9.91
C LEU A 14 45.19 -20.66 8.70
N GLY A 15 45.77 -20.47 7.53
CA GLY A 15 45.01 -20.24 6.27
C GLY A 15 44.13 -21.44 5.91
N PHE A 16 44.63 -22.65 6.10
CA PHE A 16 43.86 -23.87 5.86
C PHE A 16 42.68 -24.03 6.84
N ILE A 17 42.89 -23.72 8.14
CA ILE A 17 41.81 -23.71 9.15
C ILE A 17 40.76 -22.68 8.80
N PHE A 18 41.13 -21.47 8.38
CA PHE A 18 40.19 -20.42 7.97
C PHE A 18 39.39 -20.85 6.73
N LEU A 19 40.01 -21.52 5.76
CA LEU A 19 39.35 -22.05 4.58
C LEU A 19 38.31 -23.12 4.94
N VAL A 20 38.64 -24.04 5.86
CA VAL A 20 37.71 -25.09 6.30
C VAL A 20 36.52 -24.51 7.08
N LEU A 21 36.76 -23.51 7.92
CA LEU A 21 35.71 -22.82 8.67
C LEU A 21 34.73 -22.03 7.73
N SER A 22 35.23 -21.47 6.63
CA SER A 22 34.38 -20.76 5.67
C SER A 22 33.50 -21.69 4.82
N LEU A 23 33.84 -22.96 4.68
CA LEU A 23 33.06 -23.95 3.94
C LEU A 23 31.87 -24.54 4.75
N SER A 24 31.84 -24.34 6.08
CA SER A 24 30.77 -24.87 6.96
C SER A 24 29.50 -24.00 6.99
N GLN A 25 29.42 -22.93 6.23
CA GLN A 25 28.26 -21.99 6.21
C GLN A 25 27.06 -22.44 5.37
N CYS A 26 27.09 -23.65 4.76
CA CYS A 26 25.95 -24.19 4.02
C CYS A 26 24.88 -24.81 4.94
N GLY A 27 24.39 -24.06 5.92
CA GLY A 27 23.32 -24.46 6.85
C GLY A 27 21.89 -24.09 6.42
N ILE A 28 21.61 -23.86 5.13
CA ILE A 28 20.27 -23.41 4.66
C ILE A 28 19.38 -24.56 4.18
N TYR A 29 19.84 -25.80 4.31
CA TYR A 29 19.01 -26.94 3.92
C TYR A 29 18.01 -27.31 5.04
N ARG A 30 16.78 -26.77 4.98
CA ARG A 30 15.65 -27.30 5.76
C ARG A 30 15.21 -28.60 5.13
N LYS A 31 15.36 -29.70 5.82
CA LYS A 31 14.79 -30.99 5.43
C LYS A 31 13.27 -30.85 5.38
N THR A 32 12.72 -30.69 4.19
CA THR A 32 11.26 -30.69 3.97
C THR A 32 10.88 -32.12 3.59
N ASP A 33 9.97 -32.71 4.32
CA ASP A 33 9.47 -34.05 4.02
C ASP A 33 8.63 -33.99 2.74
N ALA A 34 9.15 -34.52 1.65
CA ALA A 34 8.52 -34.52 0.33
C ALA A 34 7.14 -35.23 0.34
N ARG A 35 6.90 -36.12 1.30
CA ARG A 35 5.61 -36.83 1.46
C ARG A 35 4.48 -35.92 1.94
N LYS A 36 4.82 -34.75 2.55
CA LYS A 36 3.86 -33.78 3.05
C LYS A 36 3.52 -32.68 2.03
N ILE A 37 4.21 -32.70 0.88
CA ILE A 37 3.99 -31.72 -0.17
C ILE A 37 3.15 -32.38 -1.27
N PRO A 38 1.95 -31.90 -1.57
CA PRO A 38 1.13 -32.42 -2.66
C PRO A 38 1.88 -32.35 -3.99
N GLY A 39 1.79 -33.40 -4.82
CA GLY A 39 2.41 -33.46 -6.13
C GLY A 39 1.80 -32.46 -7.12
N ASN A 40 0.50 -32.15 -6.96
CA ASN A 40 -0.22 -31.23 -7.81
C ASN A 40 0.07 -29.75 -7.40
N ALA A 41 0.31 -28.91 -8.41
CA ALA A 41 0.60 -27.48 -8.20
C ALA A 41 -0.59 -26.75 -7.55
N ASP A 42 -1.82 -27.03 -7.98
CA ASP A 42 -3.02 -26.40 -7.48
C ASP A 42 -3.31 -26.76 -6.03
N GLU A 43 -3.09 -28.01 -5.64
CA GLU A 43 -3.22 -28.45 -4.24
C GLU A 43 -2.17 -27.80 -3.35
N ARG A 44 -0.94 -27.59 -3.86
CA ARG A 44 0.10 -26.86 -3.13
C ARG A 44 -0.27 -25.39 -2.91
N VAL A 45 -0.83 -24.75 -3.94
CA VAL A 45 -1.30 -23.37 -3.84
C VAL A 45 -2.44 -23.28 -2.82
N LYS A 46 -3.43 -24.17 -2.92
CA LYS A 46 -4.57 -24.22 -1.98
C LYS A 46 -4.10 -24.42 -0.54
N LYS A 47 -3.21 -25.41 -0.31
CA LYS A 47 -2.65 -25.67 1.01
C LYS A 47 -1.84 -24.49 1.55
N ASN A 48 -1.03 -23.83 0.72
CA ASN A 48 -0.28 -22.65 1.10
C ASN A 48 -1.20 -21.47 1.43
N MET A 49 -2.33 -21.33 0.73
CA MET A 49 -3.36 -20.32 1.04
C MET A 49 -4.05 -20.61 2.37
N GLU A 50 -4.42 -21.87 2.63
CA GLU A 50 -5.05 -22.30 3.90
C GLU A 50 -4.10 -22.14 5.09
N GLU A 51 -2.81 -22.47 4.92
CA GLU A 51 -1.76 -22.31 5.94
C GLU A 51 -1.25 -20.87 6.07
N GLY A 52 -1.77 -19.90 5.29
CA GLY A 52 -1.33 -18.50 5.30
C GLY A 52 0.09 -18.31 4.79
N ARG A 53 0.66 -19.30 4.10
CA ARG A 53 2.00 -19.23 3.50
C ARG A 53 1.93 -18.55 2.16
N ARG A 54 2.17 -17.25 2.15
CA ARG A 54 2.22 -16.44 0.93
C ARG A 54 3.64 -16.13 0.54
N ILE A 55 3.84 -15.80 -0.73
CA ILE A 55 5.11 -15.31 -1.24
C ILE A 55 5.42 -14.00 -0.52
N LYS A 56 6.38 -14.05 0.41
CA LYS A 56 6.89 -12.85 1.08
C LYS A 56 8.06 -12.35 0.23
N PHE A 57 7.82 -11.32 -0.58
CA PHE A 57 8.90 -10.55 -1.19
C PHE A 57 9.48 -9.62 -0.13
N GLY A 58 10.71 -9.86 0.27
CA GLY A 58 11.43 -9.06 1.26
C GLY A 58 11.51 -9.72 2.64
N GLY A 59 12.55 -9.36 3.41
CA GLY A 59 12.93 -9.92 4.70
C GLY A 59 11.87 -9.86 5.81
N LYS A 60 12.27 -10.02 7.06
CA LYS A 60 11.42 -10.20 8.25
C LYS A 60 10.23 -9.24 8.38
N ASP A 61 10.32 -8.08 7.73
CA ASP A 61 9.28 -7.05 7.65
C ASP A 61 8.90 -6.78 6.19
N GLY A 62 8.80 -7.84 5.36
CA GLY A 62 8.56 -7.75 3.92
C GLY A 62 7.48 -6.72 3.58
N ILE A 63 7.80 -5.84 2.64
CA ILE A 63 6.86 -4.94 2.00
C ILE A 63 5.68 -5.77 1.50
N GLY A 64 4.55 -5.76 2.24
CA GLY A 64 3.37 -6.57 1.96
C GLY A 64 3.04 -7.62 3.02
N GLY A 65 3.42 -7.43 4.29
CA GLY A 65 3.05 -8.27 5.44
C GLY A 65 1.57 -8.22 5.83
N GLY A 66 0.68 -8.07 4.86
CA GLY A 66 -0.76 -8.29 4.99
C GLY A 66 -1.14 -9.61 4.34
N THR A 67 -2.01 -10.35 4.95
CA THR A 67 -2.74 -11.45 4.34
C THR A 67 -3.32 -10.95 3.03
N GLY A 68 -2.73 -11.30 1.87
CA GLY A 68 -2.98 -10.82 0.50
C GLY A 68 -4.42 -10.78 0.03
N THR A 69 -5.30 -10.22 0.79
CA THR A 69 -6.66 -9.84 0.47
C THR A 69 -6.81 -8.39 0.89
N PHE A 70 -6.83 -7.48 -0.07
CA PHE A 70 -7.49 -6.16 -0.01
C PHE A 70 -7.45 -5.37 1.32
N ASP A 71 -6.51 -5.66 2.20
CA ASP A 71 -6.27 -4.88 3.42
C ASP A 71 -5.85 -3.44 3.08
N PHE A 72 -5.52 -3.26 1.85
CA PHE A 72 -5.09 -2.01 1.27
C PHE A 72 -6.21 -0.96 1.31
N ALA A 73 -7.40 -1.25 0.79
CA ALA A 73 -8.49 -0.29 0.75
C ALA A 73 -9.02 0.03 2.15
N THR A 74 -9.00 -0.95 3.06
CA THR A 74 -9.46 -0.78 4.44
C THR A 74 -8.38 -0.26 5.38
N SER A 75 -7.09 -0.47 5.07
CA SER A 75 -5.98 -0.05 5.92
C SER A 75 -5.34 1.28 5.52
N ASN A 76 -5.52 1.71 4.26
CA ASN A 76 -4.99 2.99 3.80
C ASN A 76 -5.90 4.15 4.25
N GLU A 77 -5.37 4.97 5.13
CA GLU A 77 -6.10 6.11 5.71
C GLU A 77 -6.45 7.18 4.66
N LEU A 78 -5.60 7.38 3.63
CA LEU A 78 -5.89 8.33 2.54
C LEU A 78 -7.07 7.84 1.69
N TRP A 79 -7.09 6.55 1.34
CA TRP A 79 -8.16 5.95 0.57
C TRP A 79 -9.51 6.06 1.30
N ARG A 80 -9.54 5.65 2.56
CA ARG A 80 -10.74 5.74 3.39
C ARG A 80 -11.21 7.19 3.55
N ALA A 81 -10.28 8.10 3.83
CA ALA A 81 -10.60 9.51 3.94
C ALA A 81 -11.20 10.07 2.66
N THR A 82 -10.70 9.64 1.49
CA THR A 82 -11.22 10.08 0.20
C THR A 82 -12.63 9.59 -0.04
N ILE A 83 -12.93 8.33 0.25
CA ILE A 83 -14.28 7.78 0.15
C ILE A 83 -15.22 8.53 1.10
N ASP A 84 -14.81 8.73 2.35
CA ASP A 84 -15.62 9.46 3.35
C ASP A 84 -15.89 10.92 2.95
N ILE A 85 -14.95 11.60 2.29
CA ILE A 85 -15.11 12.99 1.84
C ILE A 85 -15.96 13.08 0.58
N LEU A 86 -15.90 12.07 -0.29
CA LEU A 86 -16.65 12.03 -1.56
C LEU A 86 -18.00 11.29 -1.46
N ASP A 87 -18.43 10.89 -0.25
CA ASP A 87 -19.65 10.11 -0.01
C ASP A 87 -20.94 10.79 -0.52
N PHE A 88 -20.92 12.12 -0.65
CA PHE A 88 -22.03 12.90 -1.18
C PHE A 88 -22.21 12.82 -2.72
N VAL A 89 -21.24 12.21 -3.44
CA VAL A 89 -21.26 12.09 -4.90
C VAL A 89 -21.16 10.63 -5.31
N PRO A 90 -21.99 10.15 -6.26
CA PRO A 90 -21.87 8.81 -6.78
C PRO A 90 -20.47 8.56 -7.37
N LEU A 91 -19.87 7.43 -7.02
CA LEU A 91 -18.58 7.02 -7.59
C LEU A 91 -18.80 6.32 -8.93
N ASN A 92 -18.09 6.76 -9.96
CA ASN A 92 -18.09 6.12 -11.26
C ASN A 92 -17.07 4.96 -11.31
N ASN A 93 -15.87 5.20 -10.76
CA ASN A 93 -14.81 4.20 -10.69
C ASN A 93 -13.97 4.39 -9.44
N ALA A 94 -13.62 3.29 -8.79
CA ALA A 94 -12.69 3.26 -7.65
C ALA A 94 -11.72 2.10 -7.88
N ASP A 95 -10.63 2.37 -8.58
CA ASP A 95 -9.56 1.40 -8.83
C ASP A 95 -8.47 1.57 -7.76
N TYR A 96 -8.50 0.63 -6.84
CA TYR A 96 -7.53 0.63 -5.75
C TYR A 96 -6.12 0.28 -6.23
N GLY A 97 -5.98 -0.71 -7.14
CA GLY A 97 -4.68 -1.12 -7.70
C GLY A 97 -4.03 -0.02 -8.53
N GLY A 98 -4.82 0.71 -9.28
CA GLY A 98 -4.39 1.87 -10.06
C GLY A 98 -4.26 3.17 -9.24
N GLY A 99 -4.71 3.16 -7.97
CA GLY A 99 -4.64 4.33 -7.11
C GLY A 99 -5.49 5.50 -7.59
N ILE A 100 -6.70 5.23 -8.12
CA ILE A 100 -7.57 6.25 -8.69
C ILE A 100 -8.99 6.09 -8.17
N ILE A 101 -9.61 7.22 -7.77
CA ILE A 101 -11.05 7.34 -7.51
C ILE A 101 -11.62 8.40 -8.44
N ILE A 102 -12.70 8.08 -9.13
CA ILE A 102 -13.40 8.98 -10.04
C ILE A 102 -14.88 8.99 -9.67
N THR A 103 -15.44 10.20 -9.44
CA THR A 103 -16.88 10.37 -9.23
C THR A 103 -17.63 10.34 -10.56
N ASP A 104 -18.93 10.20 -10.51
CA ASP A 104 -19.77 10.54 -11.66
C ASP A 104 -19.93 12.06 -11.78
N TRP A 105 -20.62 12.50 -12.86
CA TRP A 105 -20.97 13.91 -13.01
C TRP A 105 -22.04 14.29 -11.99
N TYR A 106 -21.72 15.27 -11.17
CA TYR A 106 -22.61 15.80 -10.14
C TYR A 106 -23.06 17.21 -10.51
N ASN A 107 -24.35 17.44 -10.46
CA ASN A 107 -24.95 18.76 -10.66
C ASN A 107 -25.36 19.32 -9.31
N ASN A 108 -24.92 20.53 -8.99
CA ASN A 108 -25.53 21.26 -7.90
C ASN A 108 -26.88 21.81 -8.42
N SER A 109 -27.95 21.61 -7.64
CA SER A 109 -29.34 21.85 -8.04
C SER A 109 -29.67 23.30 -8.45
N GLU A 110 -28.76 24.24 -8.27
CA GLU A 110 -28.94 25.64 -8.64
C GLU A 110 -28.68 25.97 -10.12
N SER A 111 -27.98 25.11 -10.86
CA SER A 111 -27.73 25.33 -12.29
C SER A 111 -27.73 24.02 -13.06
N ASN A 112 -28.83 23.76 -13.81
CA ASN A 112 -28.96 22.59 -14.69
C ASN A 112 -27.90 22.50 -15.79
N ASN A 113 -27.08 23.54 -15.97
CA ASN A 113 -26.15 23.64 -17.11
C ASN A 113 -24.69 23.34 -16.72
N THR A 114 -24.40 23.23 -15.43
CA THR A 114 -23.03 23.00 -14.95
C THR A 114 -22.94 21.71 -14.15
N SER A 115 -22.03 20.83 -14.53
CA SER A 115 -21.74 19.57 -13.82
C SER A 115 -20.27 19.51 -13.43
N ILE A 116 -19.98 18.95 -12.30
CA ILE A 116 -18.61 18.70 -11.84
C ILE A 116 -18.34 17.20 -11.74
N LYS A 117 -17.11 16.81 -12.02
CA LYS A 117 -16.58 15.47 -11.83
C LYS A 117 -15.25 15.60 -11.12
N ILE A 118 -15.03 14.79 -10.10
CA ILE A 118 -13.82 14.83 -9.29
C ILE A 118 -13.01 13.56 -9.58
N MET A 119 -11.71 13.72 -9.81
CA MET A 119 -10.76 12.61 -9.90
C MET A 119 -9.68 12.79 -8.85
N VAL A 120 -9.49 11.77 -8.04
CA VAL A 120 -8.43 11.71 -7.03
C VAL A 120 -7.45 10.61 -7.42
N GLN A 121 -6.18 10.99 -7.55
CA GLN A 121 -5.09 10.09 -7.88
C GLN A 121 -4.12 10.02 -6.70
N PHE A 122 -3.83 8.82 -6.24
CA PHE A 122 -2.88 8.54 -5.17
C PHE A 122 -1.50 8.28 -5.76
N LEU A 123 -0.55 9.15 -5.46
CA LEU A 123 0.83 9.05 -5.92
C LEU A 123 1.72 8.34 -4.90
N SER A 124 1.31 8.33 -3.64
CA SER A 124 1.96 7.59 -2.57
C SER A 124 0.95 7.18 -1.48
N ASN A 125 1.37 6.28 -0.58
CA ASN A 125 0.56 5.86 0.57
C ASN A 125 0.77 6.75 1.81
N GLU A 126 1.58 7.78 1.69
CA GLU A 126 1.89 8.68 2.78
C GLU A 126 0.90 9.85 2.83
N ILE A 127 0.53 10.27 4.05
CA ILE A 127 -0.35 11.43 4.25
C ILE A 127 0.47 12.70 4.07
N ARG A 128 0.67 13.07 2.80
CA ARG A 128 1.43 14.24 2.37
C ARG A 128 0.71 14.93 1.20
N ALA A 129 0.92 16.22 1.07
CA ALA A 129 0.26 17.01 0.02
C ALA A 129 0.68 16.62 -1.41
N ASP A 130 1.90 16.15 -1.58
CA ASP A 130 2.44 15.66 -2.85
C ASP A 130 2.08 14.19 -3.14
N GLY A 131 1.61 13.44 -2.12
CA GLY A 131 1.11 12.07 -2.27
C GLY A 131 -0.27 11.96 -2.89
N LEU A 132 -0.96 13.09 -3.11
CA LEU A 132 -2.33 13.15 -3.58
C LEU A 132 -2.52 14.22 -4.65
N LYS A 133 -3.08 13.83 -5.78
CA LYS A 133 -3.47 14.75 -6.86
C LYS A 133 -4.99 14.75 -7.00
N VAL A 134 -5.60 15.94 -6.95
CA VAL A 134 -7.04 16.13 -7.13
C VAL A 134 -7.28 16.98 -8.37
N LEU A 135 -8.10 16.48 -9.27
CA LEU A 135 -8.53 17.16 -10.49
C LEU A 135 -10.03 17.34 -10.46
N VAL A 136 -10.49 18.54 -10.75
CA VAL A 136 -11.90 18.88 -10.86
C VAL A 136 -12.21 19.23 -12.32
N TYR A 137 -13.12 18.46 -12.91
CA TYR A 137 -13.61 18.69 -14.26
C TYR A 137 -14.94 19.44 -14.15
N ASN A 138 -15.02 20.58 -14.81
CA ASN A 138 -16.22 21.39 -14.92
C ASN A 138 -16.78 21.23 -16.33
N LYS A 139 -18.00 20.74 -16.45
CA LYS A 139 -18.73 20.61 -17.70
C LYS A 139 -19.82 21.66 -17.71
N ASN A 140 -19.78 22.54 -18.69
CA ASN A 140 -20.80 23.59 -18.90
C ASN A 140 -21.50 23.32 -20.24
N CYS A 141 -22.82 23.14 -20.20
CA CYS A 141 -23.64 22.85 -21.35
C CYS A 141 -24.56 24.04 -21.67
N LYS A 142 -24.59 24.44 -22.95
CA LYS A 142 -25.51 25.47 -23.44
C LYS A 142 -26.43 24.84 -24.50
N THR A 143 -27.74 24.97 -24.32
CA THR A 143 -28.71 24.50 -25.29
C THR A 143 -29.23 25.69 -26.08
N ILE A 144 -29.03 25.68 -27.38
CA ILE A 144 -29.51 26.68 -28.35
C ILE A 144 -30.24 25.89 -29.45
N ASP A 145 -31.47 26.25 -29.73
CA ASP A 145 -32.30 25.67 -30.78
C ASP A 145 -32.36 24.11 -30.76
N ARG A 146 -32.57 23.52 -29.58
CA ARG A 146 -32.59 22.07 -29.33
C ARG A 146 -31.23 21.35 -29.50
N VAL A 147 -30.17 22.09 -29.77
CA VAL A 147 -28.82 21.53 -29.84
C VAL A 147 -28.06 21.85 -28.53
N THR A 148 -27.63 20.83 -27.82
CA THR A 148 -26.84 20.98 -26.58
C THR A 148 -25.36 20.89 -26.93
N ASN A 149 -24.61 21.95 -26.67
CA ASN A 149 -23.18 22.00 -26.79
C ASN A 149 -22.54 22.09 -25.40
N CYS A 150 -21.66 21.15 -25.08
CA CYS A 150 -20.99 21.08 -23.77
C CYS A 150 -19.48 21.32 -23.91
N LYS A 151 -18.96 22.19 -23.05
CA LYS A 151 -17.51 22.42 -22.90
C LYS A 151 -17.05 21.91 -21.56
N THR A 152 -16.02 21.05 -21.57
CA THR A 152 -15.38 20.55 -20.34
C THR A 152 -14.04 21.25 -20.13
N THR A 153 -13.81 21.74 -18.92
CA THR A 153 -12.54 22.35 -18.49
C THR A 153 -12.04 21.61 -17.26
N THR A 154 -10.72 21.47 -17.13
CA THR A 154 -10.07 20.84 -15.97
C THR A 154 -9.42 21.91 -15.13
N SER A 155 -9.54 21.80 -13.80
CA SER A 155 -8.96 22.76 -12.85
C SER A 155 -8.30 22.00 -11.70
N GLU A 156 -7.10 22.42 -11.35
CA GLU A 156 -6.41 22.13 -10.09
C GLU A 156 -6.54 23.33 -9.11
N GLY A 157 -7.56 24.15 -9.28
CA GLY A 157 -7.76 25.41 -8.57
C GLY A 157 -8.17 25.25 -7.10
N GLU A 158 -8.85 26.30 -6.59
CA GLU A 158 -9.22 26.42 -5.19
C GLU A 158 -10.02 25.21 -4.67
N VAL A 159 -11.07 24.80 -5.41
CA VAL A 159 -11.93 23.66 -5.06
C VAL A 159 -11.13 22.34 -4.96
N ALA A 160 -10.21 22.10 -5.89
CA ALA A 160 -9.37 20.90 -5.87
C ALA A 160 -8.45 20.90 -4.63
N ASN A 161 -7.89 22.06 -4.29
CA ASN A 161 -7.04 22.22 -3.10
C ASN A 161 -7.85 22.08 -1.80
N GLU A 162 -9.07 22.59 -1.76
CA GLU A 162 -9.97 22.43 -0.62
C GLU A 162 -10.29 20.94 -0.36
N ILE A 163 -10.71 20.22 -1.39
CA ILE A 163 -10.98 18.78 -1.33
C ILE A 163 -9.71 18.02 -0.87
N LYS A 164 -8.57 18.33 -1.45
CA LYS A 164 -7.27 17.75 -1.09
C LYS A 164 -6.95 17.95 0.39
N ASN A 165 -7.11 19.18 0.88
CA ASN A 165 -6.86 19.51 2.28
C ASN A 165 -7.84 18.78 3.22
N ALA A 166 -9.11 18.68 2.84
CA ALA A 166 -10.13 17.95 3.60
C ALA A 166 -9.77 16.46 3.71
N ILE A 167 -9.33 15.83 2.60
CA ILE A 167 -8.88 14.44 2.57
C ILE A 167 -7.68 14.24 3.49
N LEU A 168 -6.65 15.08 3.38
CA LEU A 168 -5.44 14.98 4.21
C LEU A 168 -5.74 15.15 5.71
N LYS A 169 -6.59 16.10 6.06
CA LYS A 169 -7.06 16.32 7.44
C LYS A 169 -7.80 15.08 7.97
N LYS A 170 -8.73 14.54 7.20
CA LYS A 170 -9.49 13.34 7.58
C LYS A 170 -8.58 12.12 7.72
N ALA A 171 -7.65 11.90 6.80
CA ALA A 171 -6.68 10.82 6.85
C ALA A 171 -5.79 10.88 8.10
N THR A 172 -5.36 12.08 8.48
CA THR A 172 -4.59 12.30 9.71
C THR A 172 -5.37 11.90 10.96
N ILE A 173 -6.66 12.25 11.02
CA ILE A 173 -7.55 11.85 12.13
C ILE A 173 -7.70 10.33 12.17
N LEU A 174 -7.95 9.67 11.03
CA LEU A 174 -8.08 8.21 10.95
C LEU A 174 -6.80 7.52 11.42
N LYS A 175 -5.63 8.00 11.00
CA LYS A 175 -4.33 7.47 11.42
C LYS A 175 -4.13 7.60 12.93
N LYS A 176 -4.44 8.76 13.51
CA LYS A 176 -4.34 9.00 14.95
C LYS A 176 -5.22 8.03 15.74
N THR A 177 -6.49 7.91 15.36
CA THR A 177 -7.45 6.99 16.01
C THR A 177 -6.99 5.53 15.94
N LYS A 178 -6.43 5.10 14.79
CA LYS A 178 -5.89 3.74 14.61
C LYS A 178 -4.70 3.49 15.53
N THR A 179 -3.78 4.44 15.61
CA THR A 179 -2.60 4.35 16.48
C THR A 179 -3.00 4.28 17.95
N GLU A 180 -3.94 5.11 18.40
CA GLU A 180 -4.44 5.08 19.78
C GLU A 180 -5.09 3.73 20.14
N LYS A 181 -5.89 3.15 19.22
CA LYS A 181 -6.47 1.81 19.41
C LYS A 181 -5.38 0.75 19.55
N GLN A 182 -4.38 0.75 18.68
CA GLN A 182 -3.27 -0.19 18.72
C GLN A 182 -2.47 -0.08 20.03
N VAL A 183 -2.22 1.14 20.50
CA VAL A 183 -1.54 1.38 21.79
C VAL A 183 -2.35 0.84 22.96
N LYS A 184 -3.68 1.09 22.98
CA LYS A 184 -4.57 0.55 24.03
C LYS A 184 -4.60 -0.97 24.03
N GLU A 185 -4.69 -1.61 22.88
CA GLU A 185 -4.65 -3.08 22.77
C GLU A 185 -3.31 -3.65 23.22
N PHE A 186 -2.21 -2.99 22.88
CA PHE A 186 -0.87 -3.38 23.31
C PHE A 186 -0.71 -3.29 24.82
N LYS A 187 -1.16 -2.18 25.45
CA LYS A 187 -1.17 -2.02 26.92
C LYS A 187 -2.00 -3.11 27.59
N LYS A 188 -3.22 -3.38 27.07
CA LYS A 188 -4.10 -4.44 27.57
C LYS A 188 -3.45 -5.82 27.51
N LYS A 189 -2.77 -6.17 26.42
CA LYS A 189 -2.06 -7.45 26.25
C LYS A 189 -0.88 -7.60 27.22
N ARG A 190 -0.27 -6.52 27.65
CA ARG A 190 0.85 -6.52 28.61
C ARG A 190 0.44 -6.37 30.06
N GLY A 191 -0.86 -6.25 30.36
CA GLY A 191 -1.34 -6.06 31.74
C GLY A 191 -0.94 -4.72 32.38
N VAL A 192 -0.56 -3.73 31.55
CA VAL A 192 -0.26 -2.38 32.01
C VAL A 192 -1.60 -1.63 32.11
N THR A 193 -2.17 -1.64 33.32
CA THR A 193 -3.30 -0.76 33.69
C THR A 193 -2.73 0.60 34.07
N GLU A 194 -3.40 1.69 33.66
CA GLU A 194 -3.14 3.05 34.16
C GLU A 194 -3.42 3.16 35.63
#